data_1d1c28c2a4168e1f0c37da653de64683
#
_entry.id   1d1c28c2a4168e1f0c37da653de64683
#
_cell.length_a   1.000
_cell.length_b   1.000
_cell.length_c   1.000
_cell.angle_alpha   90.00
_cell.angle_beta   90.00
_cell.angle_gamma   90.00
#
_symmetry.space_group_name_H-M   'P 1'
#
loop_
_entity.id
_entity.type
_entity.pdbx_description
1 polymer ?
#
loop_
_entity_poly.entity_id
_entity_poly.type
_entity_poly.pdbx_seq_one_letter_code
_entity_poly.pdbx_strand_id
1 'polypeptide(L)'
;MHQDANVPLTYLRHKGHSSTCKFNDMKYRIFSLFYIAIVFVTQMAAEDGSHLWLRLPANAHAEISAPRQSPTLNIAVEELQQAWKGAPVRLVIQKDKQLQPEGFRIRHEDNKITLTSPTETGLLYAAYHLLRMQETGQNVVEAQTTENPAYNLRILNHWDNMDRTVERGYAGQSLWNWEELPNTLSDRYKEYARANASIGINGTVLNNVNASPKILSAEYLQKVKALADIFRPYG
;
A
#
# COMPACT_ATOMS: atom_id res chain seq x y z
N MET A 1 84.21 63.14 3.26
CA MET A 1 84.65 62.32 4.38
C MET A 1 83.70 61.12 4.41
N HIS A 2 84.22 60.01 3.96
CA HIS A 2 84.26 58.68 4.56
C HIS A 2 82.94 58.19 5.13
N GLN A 3 82.42 57.03 4.95
CA GLN A 3 83.04 55.71 4.67
C GLN A 3 82.00 54.73 4.21
N ASP A 4 82.51 53.75 3.48
CA ASP A 4 81.90 52.49 3.08
C ASP A 4 81.24 51.69 4.17
N ALA A 5 80.19 50.93 3.76
CA ALA A 5 79.90 49.66 4.42
C ALA A 5 79.17 48.71 3.49
N ASN A 6 79.82 47.61 3.19
CA ASN A 6 79.39 46.40 2.50
C ASN A 6 78.02 45.87 2.94
N VAL A 7 77.25 45.47 2.01
CA VAL A 7 76.10 44.62 2.24
C VAL A 7 76.27 43.26 1.41
N PRO A 8 76.24 42.14 2.10
CA PRO A 8 76.37 40.82 1.39
C PRO A 8 75.08 40.42 0.72
N LEU A 9 75.23 39.90 -0.50
CA LEU A 9 74.23 39.22 -1.27
C LEU A 9 73.71 37.99 -0.52
N THR A 10 72.48 38.05 0.01
CA THR A 10 71.73 36.88 0.46
C THR A 10 70.86 36.36 -0.63
N TYR A 11 71.09 35.15 -0.99
CA TYR A 11 70.44 34.25 -1.93
C TYR A 11 68.93 34.18 -1.62
N LEU A 12 68.07 34.70 -2.49
CA LEU A 12 66.64 34.48 -2.47
C LEU A 12 66.33 33.13 -3.16
N ARG A 13 66.16 32.12 -2.32
CA ARG A 13 65.65 30.80 -2.68
C ARG A 13 64.19 30.90 -2.98
N HIS A 14 63.81 30.98 -4.25
CA HIS A 14 62.41 30.82 -4.67
C HIS A 14 61.90 29.44 -4.26
N LYS A 15 61.06 29.38 -3.26
CA LYS A 15 60.19 28.24 -3.01
C LYS A 15 59.08 28.21 -4.09
N GLY A 16 59.33 27.44 -5.14
CA GLY A 16 58.31 27.05 -6.06
C GLY A 16 57.27 26.21 -5.33
N HIS A 17 56.16 26.80 -4.92
CA HIS A 17 55.02 26.08 -4.43
C HIS A 17 54.34 25.44 -5.64
N SER A 18 54.46 24.12 -5.73
CA SER A 18 53.79 23.28 -6.69
C SER A 18 52.28 23.48 -6.60
N SER A 19 51.71 24.26 -7.53
CA SER A 19 50.27 24.48 -7.65
C SER A 19 49.54 23.24 -8.21
N THR A 20 50.28 22.25 -8.65
CA THR A 20 49.75 20.98 -9.18
C THR A 20 49.14 20.07 -8.13
N CYS A 21 49.61 20.09 -6.89
CA CYS A 21 49.12 19.25 -5.81
C CYS A 21 47.69 19.70 -5.34
N LYS A 22 47.42 21.02 -5.32
CA LYS A 22 46.11 21.55 -4.94
C LYS A 22 45.04 21.33 -6.00
N PHE A 23 45.40 21.29 -7.29
CA PHE A 23 44.45 21.06 -8.38
C PHE A 23 44.00 19.60 -8.45
N ASN A 24 44.88 18.63 -8.13
CA ASN A 24 44.47 17.24 -8.03
C ASN A 24 43.53 16.98 -6.84
N ASP A 25 43.83 17.55 -5.71
CA ASP A 25 42.98 17.38 -4.49
C ASP A 25 41.55 17.94 -4.71
N MET A 26 41.43 19.06 -5.41
CA MET A 26 40.13 19.65 -5.75
C MET A 26 39.36 18.81 -6.78
N LYS A 27 40.02 18.19 -7.77
CA LYS A 27 39.38 17.27 -8.70
C LYS A 27 38.84 16.01 -8.00
N TYR A 28 39.59 15.41 -7.10
CA TYR A 28 39.14 14.25 -6.33
C TYR A 28 37.98 14.61 -5.39
N ARG A 29 37.97 15.78 -4.79
CA ARG A 29 36.84 16.26 -3.97
C ARG A 29 35.59 16.50 -4.80
N ILE A 30 35.70 17.08 -5.99
CA ILE A 30 34.57 17.28 -6.89
C ILE A 30 34.05 15.93 -7.41
N PHE A 31 34.94 15.00 -7.79
CA PHE A 31 34.56 13.63 -8.19
C PHE A 31 33.88 12.87 -7.05
N SER A 32 34.38 12.99 -5.82
CA SER A 32 33.78 12.36 -4.64
C SER A 32 32.40 12.92 -4.33
N LEU A 33 32.22 14.24 -4.46
CA LEU A 33 30.90 14.88 -4.28
C LEU A 33 29.92 14.49 -5.38
N PHE A 34 30.38 14.37 -6.64
CA PHE A 34 29.56 13.90 -7.74
C PHE A 34 29.17 12.42 -7.57
N TYR A 35 30.08 11.58 -7.11
CA TYR A 35 29.81 10.18 -6.84
C TYR A 35 28.80 10.01 -5.70
N ILE A 36 28.95 10.78 -4.60
CA ILE A 36 28.00 10.80 -3.50
C ILE A 36 26.63 11.30 -3.98
N ALA A 37 26.56 12.35 -4.81
CA ALA A 37 25.32 12.85 -5.37
C ALA A 37 24.65 11.83 -6.29
N ILE A 38 25.41 11.10 -7.12
CA ILE A 38 24.87 10.02 -7.98
C ILE A 38 24.35 8.86 -7.13
N VAL A 39 25.04 8.46 -6.07
CA VAL A 39 24.58 7.39 -5.17
C VAL A 39 23.31 7.81 -4.43
N PHE A 40 23.18 9.08 -4.04
CA PHE A 40 21.94 9.61 -3.43
C PHE A 40 20.79 9.68 -4.44
N VAL A 41 21.03 10.04 -5.68
CA VAL A 41 20.00 10.12 -6.73
C VAL A 41 19.48 8.72 -7.11
N THR A 42 20.32 7.68 -7.07
CA THR A 42 19.86 6.31 -7.32
C THR A 42 19.01 5.73 -6.19
N GLN A 43 19.06 6.33 -5.00
CA GLN A 43 18.18 5.94 -3.88
C GLN A 43 16.86 6.72 -3.83
N MET A 44 16.69 7.73 -4.67
CA MET A 44 15.44 8.48 -4.82
C MET A 44 14.57 7.95 -5.96
N ALA A 45 14.59 6.62 -6.21
CA ALA A 45 13.56 6.02 -7.03
C ALA A 45 12.22 6.23 -6.31
N ALA A 46 11.26 6.86 -6.99
CA ALA A 46 9.92 7.01 -6.44
C ALA A 46 9.38 5.62 -6.07
N GLU A 47 8.73 5.51 -4.91
CA GLU A 47 8.10 4.28 -4.47
C GLU A 47 7.11 3.81 -5.55
N ASP A 48 7.30 2.63 -6.09
CA ASP A 48 6.47 2.04 -7.15
C ASP A 48 5.29 1.23 -6.58
N GLY A 49 5.15 1.22 -5.26
CA GLY A 49 4.14 0.45 -4.55
C GLY A 49 4.51 -1.03 -4.36
N SER A 50 5.71 -1.47 -4.73
CA SER A 50 6.14 -2.86 -4.52
C SER A 50 6.26 -3.22 -3.04
N HIS A 51 6.53 -2.23 -2.18
CA HIS A 51 6.63 -2.38 -0.73
C HIS A 51 5.34 -2.01 0.02
N LEU A 52 4.23 -1.80 -0.66
CA LEU A 52 2.95 -1.63 0.02
C LEU A 52 2.60 -2.89 0.81
N TRP A 53 2.16 -2.72 2.05
CA TRP A 53 1.89 -3.82 2.99
C TRP A 53 0.95 -4.89 2.42
N LEU A 54 0.05 -4.54 1.48
CA LEU A 54 -0.87 -5.46 0.83
C LEU A 54 -0.21 -6.38 -0.21
N ARG A 55 0.99 -6.07 -0.69
CA ARG A 55 1.77 -6.92 -1.61
C ARG A 55 2.61 -7.91 -0.82
N LEU A 56 1.91 -8.80 -0.14
CA LEU A 56 2.51 -9.75 0.78
C LEU A 56 3.19 -10.90 0.01
N PRO A 57 4.37 -11.35 0.41
CA PRO A 57 4.99 -12.51 -0.19
C PRO A 57 4.17 -13.77 0.14
N ALA A 58 3.77 -14.52 -0.88
CA ALA A 58 3.01 -15.76 -0.75
C ALA A 58 3.93 -16.93 -0.36
N ASN A 59 4.49 -16.91 0.84
CA ASN A 59 5.44 -17.93 1.34
C ASN A 59 5.16 -18.39 2.77
N ALA A 60 4.00 -18.08 3.30
CA ALA A 60 3.57 -18.56 4.62
C ALA A 60 2.68 -19.81 4.49
N HIS A 61 2.66 -20.62 5.54
CA HIS A 61 1.84 -21.82 5.65
C HIS A 61 1.18 -21.86 7.03
N ALA A 62 0.49 -20.76 7.38
CA ALA A 62 -0.15 -20.64 8.67
C ALA A 62 -1.35 -21.61 8.81
N GLU A 63 -1.51 -22.16 10.01
CA GLU A 63 -2.70 -22.93 10.36
C GLU A 63 -3.87 -21.99 10.62
N ILE A 64 -4.89 -22.04 9.74
CA ILE A 64 -6.06 -21.18 9.82
C ILE A 64 -7.31 -22.03 9.92
N SER A 65 -8.17 -21.72 10.90
CA SER A 65 -9.47 -22.36 11.05
C SER A 65 -10.62 -21.35 10.95
N ALA A 66 -11.63 -21.70 10.15
CA ALA A 66 -12.84 -20.89 9.94
C ALA A 66 -14.10 -21.66 10.37
N PRO A 67 -15.17 -20.97 10.81
CA PRO A 67 -16.38 -21.61 11.31
C PRO A 67 -17.20 -22.32 10.22
N ARG A 68 -17.02 -21.92 8.98
CA ARG A 68 -17.68 -22.48 7.79
C ARG A 68 -16.97 -22.03 6.52
N GLN A 69 -17.41 -22.56 5.37
CA GLN A 69 -16.97 -22.06 4.07
C GLN A 69 -17.98 -21.02 3.54
N SER A 70 -17.47 -19.93 3.02
CA SER A 70 -18.21 -18.92 2.25
C SER A 70 -17.22 -18.15 1.38
N PRO A 71 -17.67 -17.45 0.33
CA PRO A 71 -16.77 -16.66 -0.50
C PRO A 71 -15.92 -15.65 0.32
N THR A 72 -16.51 -14.95 1.27
CA THR A 72 -15.81 -13.98 2.11
C THR A 72 -14.82 -14.62 3.08
N LEU A 73 -15.22 -15.70 3.75
CA LEU A 73 -14.32 -16.41 4.68
C LEU A 73 -13.20 -17.13 3.94
N ASN A 74 -13.45 -17.66 2.74
CA ASN A 74 -12.39 -18.25 1.93
C ASN A 74 -11.32 -17.23 1.59
N ILE A 75 -11.69 -16.00 1.21
CA ILE A 75 -10.73 -14.90 0.99
C ILE A 75 -9.92 -14.63 2.26
N ALA A 76 -10.57 -14.49 3.41
CA ALA A 76 -9.87 -14.25 4.68
C ALA A 76 -8.88 -15.36 5.03
N VAL A 77 -9.28 -16.62 4.81
CA VAL A 77 -8.42 -17.80 5.03
C VAL A 77 -7.24 -17.82 4.06
N GLU A 78 -7.49 -17.60 2.77
CA GLU A 78 -6.45 -17.58 1.73
C GLU A 78 -5.40 -16.49 2.00
N GLU A 79 -5.83 -15.27 2.31
CA GLU A 79 -4.92 -14.15 2.63
C GLU A 79 -4.03 -14.48 3.84
N LEU A 80 -4.62 -15.03 4.90
CA LEU A 80 -3.87 -15.42 6.09
C LEU A 80 -2.94 -16.61 5.82
N GLN A 81 -3.40 -17.64 5.10
CA GLN A 81 -2.56 -18.80 4.78
C GLN A 81 -1.34 -18.44 3.93
N GLN A 82 -1.49 -17.49 3.05
CA GLN A 82 -0.41 -17.05 2.15
C GLN A 82 0.61 -16.15 2.85
N ALA A 83 0.17 -15.30 3.76
CA ALA A 83 0.98 -14.18 4.23
C ALA A 83 1.24 -14.16 5.75
N TRP A 84 0.40 -14.79 6.57
CA TRP A 84 0.57 -14.76 8.01
C TRP A 84 1.69 -15.71 8.47
N LYS A 85 2.64 -15.20 9.28
CA LYS A 85 3.84 -15.93 9.74
C LYS A 85 3.84 -16.22 11.24
N GLY A 86 2.76 -15.85 11.93
CA GLY A 86 2.67 -15.98 13.40
C GLY A 86 1.95 -17.24 13.86
N ALA A 87 1.42 -17.17 15.07
CA ALA A 87 0.67 -18.26 15.71
C ALA A 87 -0.58 -18.68 14.91
N PRO A 88 -1.11 -19.91 15.09
CA PRO A 88 -2.34 -20.35 14.46
C PRO A 88 -3.49 -19.36 14.66
N VAL A 89 -4.33 -19.17 13.63
CA VAL A 89 -5.44 -18.23 13.66
C VAL A 89 -6.78 -18.94 13.59
N ARG A 90 -7.68 -18.56 14.47
CA ARG A 90 -9.07 -19.03 14.50
C ARG A 90 -10.02 -17.87 14.21
N LEU A 91 -10.87 -18.04 13.20
CA LEU A 91 -11.96 -17.13 12.88
C LEU A 91 -13.24 -17.56 13.60
N VAL A 92 -13.90 -16.61 14.28
CA VAL A 92 -15.10 -16.90 15.07
C VAL A 92 -16.20 -15.88 14.74
N ILE A 93 -17.34 -16.36 14.27
CA ILE A 93 -18.55 -15.53 14.13
C ILE A 93 -19.29 -15.57 15.47
N GLN A 94 -19.37 -14.44 16.14
CA GLN A 94 -20.02 -14.31 17.42
C GLN A 94 -20.68 -12.93 17.57
N LYS A 95 -21.96 -12.92 17.97
CA LYS A 95 -22.62 -11.68 18.34
C LYS A 95 -21.98 -11.13 19.62
N ASP A 96 -21.60 -9.88 19.59
CA ASP A 96 -21.03 -9.14 20.72
C ASP A 96 -21.65 -7.73 20.73
N LYS A 97 -22.16 -7.31 21.89
CA LYS A 97 -22.80 -5.98 22.04
C LYS A 97 -21.81 -4.81 21.87
N GLN A 98 -20.51 -5.07 22.01
CA GLN A 98 -19.45 -4.09 21.83
C GLN A 98 -18.99 -3.98 20.37
N LEU A 99 -19.41 -4.90 19.50
CA LEU A 99 -19.01 -4.92 18.09
C LEU A 99 -20.18 -4.54 17.19
N GLN A 100 -19.93 -3.60 16.32
CA GLN A 100 -20.80 -3.30 15.17
C GLN A 100 -20.74 -4.47 14.15
N PRO A 101 -21.63 -4.54 13.15
CA PRO A 101 -21.65 -5.63 12.18
C PRO A 101 -20.30 -5.88 11.50
N GLU A 102 -19.55 -4.83 11.17
CA GLU A 102 -18.20 -4.94 10.56
C GLU A 102 -17.07 -4.69 11.57
N GLY A 103 -17.42 -4.57 12.86
CA GLY A 103 -16.43 -4.50 13.93
C GLY A 103 -15.82 -5.86 14.20
N PHE A 104 -14.64 -5.86 14.78
CA PHE A 104 -13.92 -7.08 15.11
C PHE A 104 -13.07 -6.94 16.36
N ARG A 105 -12.67 -8.11 16.88
CA ARG A 105 -11.72 -8.22 17.98
C ARG A 105 -10.61 -9.20 17.61
N ILE A 106 -9.37 -8.84 17.91
CA ILE A 106 -8.19 -9.69 17.80
C ILE A 106 -7.71 -9.99 19.23
N ARG A 107 -7.54 -11.26 19.56
CA ARG A 107 -6.94 -11.70 20.83
C ARG A 107 -5.85 -12.71 20.57
N HIS A 108 -4.75 -12.56 21.26
CA HIS A 108 -3.68 -13.54 21.30
C HIS A 108 -3.63 -14.14 22.71
N GLU A 109 -3.99 -15.39 22.83
CA GLU A 109 -4.03 -16.15 24.08
C GLU A 109 -3.54 -17.59 23.81
N ASP A 110 -2.78 -18.15 24.74
CA ASP A 110 -2.29 -19.55 24.66
C ASP A 110 -1.61 -19.90 23.33
N ASN A 111 -0.78 -19.00 22.82
CA ASN A 111 -0.10 -19.14 21.53
C ASN A 111 -1.05 -19.35 20.33
N LYS A 112 -2.24 -18.79 20.40
CA LYS A 112 -3.25 -18.78 19.32
C LYS A 112 -3.83 -17.39 19.16
N ILE A 113 -4.18 -17.04 17.93
CA ILE A 113 -4.88 -15.81 17.64
C ILE A 113 -6.34 -16.13 17.33
N THR A 114 -7.25 -15.42 18.00
CA THR A 114 -8.68 -15.50 17.73
C THR A 114 -9.15 -14.18 17.14
N LEU A 115 -9.71 -14.25 15.92
CA LEU A 115 -10.41 -13.14 15.26
C LEU A 115 -11.91 -13.34 15.48
N THR A 116 -12.57 -12.40 16.14
CA THR A 116 -14.00 -12.46 16.44
C THR A 116 -14.73 -11.30 15.79
N SER A 117 -15.85 -11.58 15.12
CA SER A 117 -16.75 -10.57 14.57
C SER A 117 -18.20 -11.09 14.51
N PRO A 118 -19.20 -10.20 14.52
CA PRO A 118 -20.60 -10.59 14.26
C PRO A 118 -20.86 -11.07 12.83
N THR A 119 -20.01 -10.68 11.87
CA THR A 119 -20.19 -10.98 10.43
C THR A 119 -18.91 -11.53 9.78
N GLU A 120 -19.08 -12.13 8.60
CA GLU A 120 -17.96 -12.61 7.77
C GLU A 120 -17.10 -11.45 7.26
N THR A 121 -17.74 -10.34 6.86
CA THR A 121 -17.04 -9.13 6.42
C THR A 121 -16.14 -8.56 7.52
N GLY A 122 -16.63 -8.50 8.75
CA GLY A 122 -15.80 -8.07 9.88
C GLY A 122 -14.63 -9.01 10.15
N LEU A 123 -14.78 -10.32 9.92
CA LEU A 123 -13.66 -11.28 10.00
C LEU A 123 -12.64 -11.08 8.88
N LEU A 124 -13.08 -10.75 7.67
CA LEU A 124 -12.18 -10.39 6.57
C LEU A 124 -11.37 -9.13 6.91
N TYR A 125 -12.02 -8.11 7.46
CA TYR A 125 -11.33 -6.89 7.90
C TYR A 125 -10.36 -7.16 9.06
N ALA A 126 -10.71 -8.05 9.99
CA ALA A 126 -9.81 -8.50 11.04
C ALA A 126 -8.58 -9.22 10.48
N ALA A 127 -8.75 -10.07 9.47
CA ALA A 127 -7.64 -10.74 8.80
C ALA A 127 -6.67 -9.75 8.15
N TYR A 128 -7.17 -8.79 7.41
CA TYR A 128 -6.34 -7.73 6.83
C TYR A 128 -5.69 -6.84 7.91
N HIS A 129 -6.39 -6.55 9.00
CA HIS A 129 -5.80 -5.79 10.11
C HIS A 129 -4.64 -6.54 10.75
N LEU A 130 -4.79 -7.85 10.99
CA LEU A 130 -3.73 -8.69 11.52
C LEU A 130 -2.51 -8.74 10.61
N LEU A 131 -2.71 -8.89 9.30
CA LEU A 131 -1.64 -8.83 8.30
C LEU A 131 -0.94 -7.48 8.27
N ARG A 132 -1.71 -6.38 8.36
CA ARG A 132 -1.15 -5.04 8.44
C ARG A 132 -0.30 -4.83 9.70
N MET A 133 -0.75 -5.34 10.86
CA MET A 133 0.06 -5.30 12.08
C MET A 133 1.40 -6.01 11.89
N GLN A 134 1.40 -7.19 11.27
CA GLN A 134 2.62 -7.93 10.95
C GLN A 134 3.57 -7.12 10.07
N GLU A 135 3.07 -6.59 8.95
CA GLU A 135 3.90 -5.90 7.96
C GLU A 135 4.38 -4.51 8.43
N THR A 136 3.66 -3.89 9.36
CA THR A 136 4.07 -2.63 9.98
C THR A 136 4.90 -2.82 11.27
N GLY A 137 5.27 -4.07 11.60
CA GLY A 137 6.10 -4.37 12.76
C GLY A 137 5.43 -4.10 14.11
N GLN A 138 4.10 -4.08 14.17
CA GLN A 138 3.38 -3.94 15.44
C GLN A 138 3.46 -5.23 16.26
N ASN A 139 3.48 -5.09 17.59
CA ASN A 139 3.53 -6.25 18.47
C ASN A 139 2.20 -7.00 18.48
N VAL A 140 2.15 -8.11 17.77
CA VAL A 140 0.97 -8.97 17.69
C VAL A 140 0.83 -9.90 18.90
N VAL A 141 1.91 -10.16 19.62
CA VAL A 141 1.92 -11.09 20.77
C VAL A 141 1.10 -10.54 21.94
N GLU A 142 1.03 -9.23 22.09
CA GLU A 142 0.25 -8.55 23.13
C GLU A 142 -1.07 -7.97 22.58
N ALA A 143 -1.43 -8.32 21.32
CA ALA A 143 -2.56 -7.72 20.66
C ALA A 143 -3.88 -8.11 21.34
N GLN A 144 -4.49 -7.14 22.00
CA GLN A 144 -5.90 -7.14 22.37
C GLN A 144 -6.56 -5.93 21.70
N THR A 145 -6.93 -6.13 20.45
CA THR A 145 -7.48 -5.04 19.62
C THR A 145 -8.99 -5.22 19.50
N THR A 146 -9.74 -4.14 19.68
CA THR A 146 -11.17 -4.07 19.38
C THR A 146 -11.40 -2.87 18.50
N GLU A 147 -11.88 -3.12 17.29
CA GLU A 147 -12.13 -2.10 16.28
C GLU A 147 -13.59 -2.10 15.86
N ASN A 148 -14.13 -0.91 15.71
CA ASN A 148 -15.44 -0.67 15.13
C ASN A 148 -15.32 0.44 14.09
N PRO A 149 -15.98 0.32 12.93
CA PRO A 149 -15.98 1.39 11.95
C PRO A 149 -16.73 2.61 12.50
N ALA A 150 -16.15 3.80 12.32
CA ALA A 150 -16.79 5.05 12.71
C ALA A 150 -18.04 5.38 11.87
N TYR A 151 -18.10 4.86 10.64
CA TYR A 151 -19.19 5.05 9.71
C TYR A 151 -19.61 3.71 9.07
N ASN A 152 -20.90 3.51 8.89
CA ASN A 152 -21.43 2.30 8.25
C ASN A 152 -21.10 2.24 6.75
N LEU A 153 -21.09 3.40 6.07
CA LEU A 153 -20.74 3.50 4.65
C LEU A 153 -19.39 4.20 4.51
N ARG A 154 -18.48 3.50 3.88
CA ARG A 154 -17.10 3.95 3.58
C ARG A 154 -16.84 3.64 2.13
N ILE A 155 -17.12 4.61 1.26
CA ILE A 155 -17.15 4.41 -0.18
C ILE A 155 -16.15 5.32 -0.90
N LEU A 156 -15.57 4.80 -1.98
CA LEU A 156 -14.86 5.61 -2.94
C LEU A 156 -15.82 6.13 -4.00
N ASN A 157 -15.73 7.42 -4.28
CA ASN A 157 -16.55 8.07 -5.29
C ASN A 157 -15.72 8.30 -6.55
N HIS A 158 -15.96 7.48 -7.58
CA HIS A 158 -15.35 7.63 -8.88
C HIS A 158 -16.06 8.71 -9.70
N TRP A 159 -15.28 9.56 -10.34
CA TRP A 159 -15.78 10.56 -11.28
C TRP A 159 -15.61 10.11 -12.74
N ASP A 160 -15.84 8.83 -12.95
CA ASP A 160 -15.64 8.14 -14.20
C ASP A 160 -16.83 8.35 -15.15
N ASN A 161 -16.53 8.48 -16.44
CA ASN A 161 -17.52 8.57 -17.49
C ASN A 161 -17.68 7.22 -18.20
N MET A 162 -18.79 7.05 -18.91
CA MET A 162 -19.09 5.81 -19.63
C MET A 162 -18.17 5.56 -20.83
N ASP A 163 -17.55 6.61 -21.36
CA ASP A 163 -16.55 6.57 -22.43
C ASP A 163 -15.12 6.33 -21.92
N ARG A 164 -14.99 5.98 -20.63
CA ARG A 164 -13.73 5.76 -19.91
C ARG A 164 -12.90 6.99 -19.61
N THR A 165 -13.33 8.16 -19.95
CA THR A 165 -12.68 9.37 -19.44
C THR A 165 -13.01 9.58 -17.96
N VAL A 166 -12.16 10.32 -17.25
CA VAL A 166 -12.39 10.66 -15.84
C VAL A 166 -12.52 12.15 -15.72
N GLU A 167 -13.45 12.60 -14.86
CA GLU A 167 -13.79 13.99 -14.66
C GLU A 167 -14.25 14.64 -16.00
N ARG A 168 -13.58 15.68 -16.44
CA ARG A 168 -13.81 16.37 -17.73
C ARG A 168 -12.85 15.89 -18.83
N GLY A 169 -12.30 14.68 -18.70
CA GLY A 169 -11.39 14.07 -19.65
C GLY A 169 -9.90 14.30 -19.36
N TYR A 170 -9.54 15.06 -18.33
CA TYR A 170 -8.15 15.36 -18.01
C TYR A 170 -7.54 14.52 -16.88
N ALA A 171 -8.36 13.77 -16.14
CA ALA A 171 -7.91 13.02 -14.95
C ALA A 171 -7.57 11.55 -15.24
N GLY A 172 -7.26 11.23 -16.49
CA GLY A 172 -6.85 9.88 -16.90
C GLY A 172 -7.99 9.01 -17.39
N GLN A 173 -7.83 7.68 -17.25
CA GLN A 173 -8.79 6.69 -17.71
C GLN A 173 -9.44 5.95 -16.55
N SER A 174 -10.75 5.68 -16.71
CA SER A 174 -11.53 4.87 -15.80
C SER A 174 -10.94 3.47 -15.62
N LEU A 175 -11.05 2.94 -14.40
CA LEU A 175 -10.80 1.54 -14.11
C LEU A 175 -11.79 0.64 -14.88
N TRP A 176 -13.04 1.11 -15.02
CA TRP A 176 -14.14 0.32 -15.60
C TRP A 176 -14.10 0.35 -17.12
N ASN A 177 -14.00 -0.82 -17.76
CA ASN A 177 -14.15 -0.95 -19.20
C ASN A 177 -15.60 -1.35 -19.54
N TRP A 178 -16.44 -0.35 -19.72
CA TRP A 178 -17.87 -0.56 -19.98
C TRP A 178 -18.16 -1.29 -21.29
N GLU A 179 -17.26 -1.24 -22.27
CA GLU A 179 -17.41 -1.92 -23.54
C GLU A 179 -17.20 -3.43 -23.41
N GLU A 180 -16.24 -3.83 -22.59
CA GLU A 180 -15.90 -5.23 -22.36
C GLU A 180 -16.85 -5.93 -21.37
N LEU A 181 -17.41 -5.16 -20.42
CA LEU A 181 -18.36 -5.68 -19.44
C LEU A 181 -19.69 -6.06 -20.08
N PRO A 182 -20.36 -7.11 -19.63
CA PRO A 182 -19.99 -8.05 -18.55
C PRO A 182 -19.14 -9.24 -19.03
N ASN A 183 -18.77 -9.32 -20.31
CA ASN A 183 -18.19 -10.51 -20.94
C ASN A 183 -16.72 -10.73 -20.56
N THR A 184 -15.96 -9.64 -20.38
CA THR A 184 -14.56 -9.69 -19.97
C THR A 184 -14.41 -8.98 -18.62
N LEU A 185 -13.95 -9.74 -17.64
CA LEU A 185 -13.71 -9.25 -16.28
C LEU A 185 -12.21 -9.16 -16.04
N SER A 186 -11.69 -7.94 -15.98
CA SER A 186 -10.28 -7.71 -15.68
C SER A 186 -9.95 -8.11 -14.24
N ASP A 187 -8.82 -8.77 -14.02
CA ASP A 187 -8.29 -9.08 -12.67
C ASP A 187 -8.13 -7.83 -11.80
N ARG A 188 -7.93 -6.66 -12.42
CA ARG A 188 -7.87 -5.37 -11.71
C ARG A 188 -9.13 -5.05 -10.90
N TYR A 189 -10.30 -5.58 -11.27
CA TYR A 189 -11.54 -5.38 -10.51
C TYR A 189 -11.48 -6.13 -9.17
N LYS A 190 -10.94 -7.35 -9.19
CA LYS A 190 -10.69 -8.14 -7.98
C LYS A 190 -9.61 -7.49 -7.10
N GLU A 191 -8.53 -7.03 -7.70
CA GLU A 191 -7.46 -6.28 -7.02
C GLU A 191 -7.98 -5.00 -6.35
N TYR A 192 -8.84 -4.26 -7.05
CA TYR A 192 -9.51 -3.08 -6.50
C TYR A 192 -10.38 -3.42 -5.28
N ALA A 193 -11.21 -4.47 -5.38
CA ALA A 193 -12.05 -4.92 -4.26
C ALA A 193 -11.19 -5.34 -3.06
N ARG A 194 -10.13 -6.11 -3.30
CA ARG A 194 -9.16 -6.55 -2.30
C ARG A 194 -8.49 -5.36 -1.61
N ALA A 195 -8.00 -4.39 -2.37
CA ALA A 195 -7.36 -3.20 -1.84
C ALA A 195 -8.32 -2.38 -0.95
N ASN A 196 -9.57 -2.20 -1.38
CA ASN A 196 -10.59 -1.51 -0.61
C ASN A 196 -10.93 -2.24 0.69
N ALA A 197 -11.20 -3.54 0.64
CA ALA A 197 -11.49 -4.34 1.82
C ALA A 197 -10.33 -4.32 2.82
N SER A 198 -9.10 -4.29 2.34
CA SER A 198 -7.90 -4.29 3.18
C SER A 198 -7.76 -3.07 4.10
N ILE A 199 -8.47 -2.00 3.79
CA ILE A 199 -8.55 -0.77 4.60
C ILE A 199 -9.98 -0.49 5.10
N GLY A 200 -10.89 -1.46 4.94
CA GLY A 200 -12.26 -1.38 5.43
C GLY A 200 -13.19 -0.51 4.58
N ILE A 201 -12.86 -0.20 3.34
CA ILE A 201 -13.77 0.43 2.37
C ILE A 201 -14.78 -0.63 1.91
N ASN A 202 -16.07 -0.33 2.02
CA ASN A 202 -17.17 -1.26 1.79
C ASN A 202 -18.14 -0.86 0.68
N GLY A 203 -17.71 0.03 -0.22
CA GLY A 203 -18.54 0.42 -1.35
C GLY A 203 -17.82 1.30 -2.35
N THR A 204 -18.45 1.48 -3.50
CA THR A 204 -17.94 2.35 -4.56
C THR A 204 -19.08 2.96 -5.35
N VAL A 205 -18.94 4.23 -5.73
CA VAL A 205 -19.74 4.88 -6.75
C VAL A 205 -18.98 4.75 -8.07
N LEU A 206 -19.59 4.11 -9.06
CA LEU A 206 -18.90 3.69 -10.29
C LEU A 206 -18.75 4.79 -11.34
N ASN A 207 -19.50 5.88 -11.22
CA ASN A 207 -19.56 6.88 -12.28
C ASN A 207 -19.79 8.30 -11.76
N ASN A 208 -19.43 9.25 -12.58
CA ASN A 208 -19.62 10.68 -12.39
C ASN A 208 -21.11 11.04 -12.26
N VAL A 209 -21.42 12.09 -11.48
CA VAL A 209 -22.77 12.63 -11.33
C VAL A 209 -23.40 13.13 -12.66
N ASN A 210 -22.56 13.43 -13.65
CA ASN A 210 -22.96 13.85 -14.99
C ASN A 210 -23.03 12.68 -15.99
N ALA A 211 -22.96 11.45 -15.52
CA ALA A 211 -23.04 10.28 -16.39
C ALA A 211 -24.39 10.22 -17.15
N SER A 212 -24.33 9.67 -18.35
CA SER A 212 -25.53 9.48 -19.17
C SER A 212 -26.57 8.60 -18.44
N PRO A 213 -27.87 8.92 -18.55
CA PRO A 213 -28.95 8.10 -18.01
C PRO A 213 -28.92 6.62 -18.49
N LYS A 214 -28.18 6.31 -19.55
CA LYS A 214 -27.94 4.93 -20.00
C LYS A 214 -27.39 4.02 -18.91
N ILE A 215 -26.71 4.56 -17.91
CA ILE A 215 -26.19 3.76 -16.77
C ILE A 215 -27.30 3.01 -16.03
N LEU A 216 -28.54 3.48 -16.10
CA LEU A 216 -29.72 2.85 -15.52
C LEU A 216 -30.45 1.93 -16.50
N SER A 217 -29.97 1.76 -17.74
CA SER A 217 -30.56 0.81 -18.68
C SER A 217 -30.31 -0.64 -18.25
N ALA A 218 -31.16 -1.56 -18.72
CA ALA A 218 -31.02 -2.98 -18.43
C ALA A 218 -29.63 -3.53 -18.85
N GLU A 219 -29.10 -3.04 -19.97
CA GLU A 219 -27.76 -3.42 -20.47
C GLU A 219 -26.67 -3.03 -19.43
N TYR A 220 -26.65 -1.78 -19.00
CA TYR A 220 -25.63 -1.33 -18.06
C TYR A 220 -25.83 -1.90 -16.65
N LEU A 221 -27.06 -2.16 -16.22
CA LEU A 221 -27.30 -2.84 -14.95
C LEU A 221 -26.74 -4.26 -14.93
N GLN A 222 -26.66 -4.97 -16.06
CA GLN A 222 -25.96 -6.26 -16.14
C GLN A 222 -24.43 -6.08 -15.97
N LYS A 223 -23.86 -5.03 -16.55
CA LYS A 223 -22.44 -4.67 -16.37
C LYS A 223 -22.11 -4.33 -14.91
N VAL A 224 -22.96 -3.51 -14.29
CA VAL A 224 -22.86 -3.19 -12.85
C VAL A 224 -23.00 -4.45 -12.00
N LYS A 225 -23.94 -5.34 -12.33
CA LYS A 225 -24.10 -6.62 -11.62
C LYS A 225 -22.84 -7.46 -11.67
N ALA A 226 -22.16 -7.54 -12.81
CA ALA A 226 -20.92 -8.30 -12.94
C ALA A 226 -19.80 -7.75 -12.03
N LEU A 227 -19.68 -6.44 -11.91
CA LEU A 227 -18.76 -5.82 -10.95
C LEU A 227 -19.18 -6.09 -9.48
N ALA A 228 -20.47 -5.96 -9.19
CA ALA A 228 -21.00 -6.23 -7.86
C ALA A 228 -20.76 -7.69 -7.42
N ASP A 229 -20.86 -8.65 -8.35
CA ASP A 229 -20.60 -10.07 -8.05
C ASP A 229 -19.12 -10.32 -7.68
N ILE A 230 -18.18 -9.51 -8.23
CA ILE A 230 -16.77 -9.54 -7.83
C ILE A 230 -16.59 -8.89 -6.44
N PHE A 231 -17.31 -7.79 -6.15
CA PHE A 231 -17.08 -6.99 -4.96
C PHE A 231 -17.74 -7.56 -3.70
N ARG A 232 -18.93 -8.15 -3.82
CA ARG A 232 -19.69 -8.68 -2.67
C ARG A 232 -18.91 -9.61 -1.74
N PRO A 233 -18.03 -10.51 -2.19
CA PRO A 233 -17.22 -11.33 -1.30
C PRO A 233 -16.25 -10.52 -0.42
N TYR A 234 -15.97 -9.28 -0.82
CA TYR A 234 -15.07 -8.39 -0.07
C TYR A 234 -15.79 -7.46 0.92
N GLY A 235 -17.11 -7.45 0.94
CA GLY A 235 -17.91 -6.65 1.88
C GLY A 235 -18.90 -5.68 1.28
#